data_06354edeb472c22c8fb70f1e05d4e4ff
#
_entry.id   06354edeb472c22c8fb70f1e05d4e4ff
#
_cell.length_a   1.000
_cell.length_b   1.000
_cell.length_c   1.000
_cell.angle_alpha   90.00
_cell.angle_beta   90.00
_cell.angle_gamma   90.00
#
_symmetry.space_group_name_H-M   'P 1'
#
loop_
_entity.id
_entity.type
_entity.pdbx_description
1 polymer ?
#
loop_
_entity_poly.entity_id
_entity_poly.type
_entity_poly.pdbx_seq_one_letter_code
_entity_poly.pdbx_strand_id
1 'polypeptide(L)'
;MYFGLSEDQEFFKDNVSKFLQDHAPLDVIKKIIEDDEHDLKNNIKNGLVNLGINSLLIPEEYGGLGLDLLFATAVSQSLGENIAPFSFLSCYVMTPIALINGGNTEQKEKYLKGILGNKYKFGVGFSEFISARNDFGFIFKDNKINGKSIFILDADDVSHLLLADENGVIGVVDTNDKNIEIIKLTTVDKTRSYSEVIFKNASIDVLENSITDIEPIKKSIDAGRIILAADSLGASEALIRKAVAYSKERKQFGRAIGSFQAVKHMCAEMASDLEPCYSLVWHAAHCFDNIPNESRLMACHAKSHVSEVSKVISKKATEVHGGMGFTDLMGIHYWFKRIGVNRQNLGSPETIREEAAKIQNL
;
A
#
# COMPACT_ATOMS: atom_id res chain seq x y z
N MET A 1 -29.27 -8.04 -0.72
CA MET A 1 -28.13 -7.15 -1.01
C MET A 1 -26.90 -8.02 -0.95
N TYR A 2 -26.15 -8.15 -2.04
CA TYR A 2 -24.91 -8.95 -2.07
C TYR A 2 -23.79 -8.10 -1.49
N PHE A 3 -23.13 -8.59 -0.45
CA PHE A 3 -21.94 -7.97 0.16
C PHE A 3 -20.72 -8.79 -0.24
N GLY A 4 -20.05 -8.38 -1.30
CA GLY A 4 -18.86 -9.05 -1.81
C GLY A 4 -18.34 -8.34 -3.06
N LEU A 5 -17.23 -8.84 -3.57
CA LEU A 5 -16.70 -8.38 -4.86
C LEU A 5 -17.65 -8.83 -5.98
N SER A 6 -17.80 -8.02 -7.02
CA SER A 6 -18.49 -8.44 -8.24
C SER A 6 -17.69 -9.51 -8.99
N GLU A 7 -18.35 -10.21 -9.92
CA GLU A 7 -17.68 -11.21 -10.77
C GLU A 7 -16.49 -10.62 -11.52
N ASP A 8 -16.58 -9.38 -12.00
CA ASP A 8 -15.49 -8.69 -12.68
C ASP A 8 -14.32 -8.36 -11.74
N GLN A 9 -14.61 -7.95 -10.50
CA GLN A 9 -13.59 -7.67 -9.48
C GLN A 9 -12.89 -8.94 -9.04
N GLU A 10 -13.63 -10.05 -8.84
CA GLU A 10 -13.05 -11.36 -8.52
C GLU A 10 -12.20 -11.88 -9.69
N PHE A 11 -12.70 -11.81 -10.92
CA PHE A 11 -11.97 -12.22 -12.11
C PHE A 11 -10.64 -11.43 -12.25
N PHE A 12 -10.68 -10.13 -12.00
CA PHE A 12 -9.48 -9.30 -12.08
C PHE A 12 -8.48 -9.65 -10.97
N LYS A 13 -8.96 -9.84 -9.74
CA LYS A 13 -8.17 -10.30 -8.59
C LYS A 13 -7.47 -11.63 -8.88
N ASP A 14 -8.22 -12.60 -9.44
CA ASP A 14 -7.72 -13.94 -9.74
C ASP A 14 -6.65 -13.90 -10.84
N ASN A 15 -6.82 -13.08 -11.87
CA ASN A 15 -5.81 -12.90 -12.92
C ASN A 15 -4.51 -12.32 -12.36
N VAL A 16 -4.59 -11.32 -11.47
CA VAL A 16 -3.43 -10.75 -10.79
C VAL A 16 -2.76 -11.78 -9.88
N SER A 17 -3.54 -12.50 -9.08
CA SER A 17 -3.03 -13.56 -8.21
C SER A 17 -2.33 -14.67 -9.00
N LYS A 18 -2.94 -15.14 -10.08
CA LYS A 18 -2.36 -16.17 -10.95
C LYS A 18 -1.06 -15.69 -11.58
N PHE A 19 -1.05 -14.48 -12.13
CA PHE A 19 0.18 -13.90 -12.68
C PHE A 19 1.31 -13.86 -11.63
N LEU A 20 1.01 -13.42 -10.41
CA LEU A 20 1.99 -13.35 -9.34
C LEU A 20 2.47 -14.73 -8.87
N GLN A 21 1.59 -15.73 -8.78
CA GLN A 21 1.97 -17.10 -8.45
C GLN A 21 2.92 -17.69 -9.49
N ASP A 22 2.71 -17.39 -10.77
CA ASP A 22 3.52 -17.91 -11.87
C ASP A 22 4.87 -17.17 -12.01
N HIS A 23 4.92 -15.85 -11.77
CA HIS A 23 6.09 -15.00 -12.06
C HIS A 23 6.79 -14.42 -10.83
N ALA A 24 6.16 -14.43 -9.68
CA ALA A 24 6.66 -13.89 -8.42
C ALA A 24 6.56 -14.91 -7.25
N PRO A 25 6.89 -16.20 -7.44
CA PRO A 25 6.96 -17.14 -6.32
C PRO A 25 8.01 -16.68 -5.30
N LEU A 26 7.95 -17.22 -4.08
CA LEU A 26 8.76 -16.75 -2.96
C LEU A 26 10.27 -16.76 -3.23
N ASP A 27 10.77 -17.71 -3.97
CA ASP A 27 12.19 -17.80 -4.36
C ASP A 27 12.61 -16.68 -5.34
N VAL A 28 11.73 -16.26 -6.24
CA VAL A 28 11.93 -15.09 -7.09
C VAL A 28 11.92 -13.81 -6.25
N ILE A 29 10.96 -13.67 -5.32
CA ILE A 29 10.91 -12.53 -4.40
C ILE A 29 12.18 -12.44 -3.54
N LYS A 30 12.69 -13.57 -3.04
CA LYS A 30 13.96 -13.60 -2.30
C LYS A 30 15.12 -13.07 -3.14
N LYS A 31 15.28 -13.52 -4.37
CA LYS A 31 16.34 -13.01 -5.27
C LYS A 31 16.23 -11.50 -5.50
N ILE A 32 15.03 -10.98 -5.72
CA ILE A 32 14.84 -9.54 -5.87
C ILE A 32 15.26 -8.77 -4.61
N ILE A 33 14.97 -9.31 -3.42
CA ILE A 33 15.25 -8.67 -2.13
C ILE A 33 16.72 -8.79 -1.72
N GLU A 34 17.35 -9.94 -1.96
CA GLU A 34 18.68 -10.28 -1.46
C GLU A 34 19.77 -9.94 -2.46
N ASP A 35 19.51 -10.19 -3.75
CA ASP A 35 20.49 -10.06 -4.84
C ASP A 35 20.27 -8.79 -5.68
N ASP A 36 19.25 -7.96 -5.33
CA ASP A 36 18.86 -6.72 -6.04
C ASP A 36 18.61 -6.94 -7.54
N GLU A 37 17.93 -8.05 -7.87
CA GLU A 37 17.65 -8.49 -9.25
C GLU A 37 16.61 -7.58 -9.94
N HIS A 38 17.12 -6.48 -10.51
CA HIS A 38 16.31 -5.45 -11.17
C HIS A 38 15.50 -6.00 -12.35
N ASP A 39 16.03 -6.93 -13.13
CA ASP A 39 15.34 -7.49 -14.29
C ASP A 39 14.10 -8.29 -13.88
N LEU A 40 14.21 -9.11 -12.83
CA LEU A 40 13.05 -9.84 -12.30
C LEU A 40 11.97 -8.88 -11.76
N LYS A 41 12.39 -7.85 -11.03
CA LYS A 41 11.48 -6.81 -10.55
C LYS A 41 10.77 -6.09 -11.69
N ASN A 42 11.49 -5.73 -12.75
CA ASN A 42 10.94 -5.08 -13.95
C ASN A 42 10.00 -6.01 -14.72
N ASN A 43 10.28 -7.30 -14.83
CA ASN A 43 9.41 -8.27 -15.48
C ASN A 43 8.06 -8.39 -14.77
N ILE A 44 8.07 -8.49 -13.42
CA ILE A 44 6.85 -8.51 -12.62
C ILE A 44 6.06 -7.20 -12.83
N LYS A 45 6.75 -6.06 -12.76
CA LYS A 45 6.12 -4.74 -12.97
C LYS A 45 5.47 -4.63 -14.34
N ASN A 46 6.20 -4.97 -15.41
CA ASN A 46 5.69 -4.88 -16.77
C ASN A 46 4.49 -5.82 -17.00
N GLY A 47 4.55 -7.02 -16.45
CA GLY A 47 3.42 -7.96 -16.50
C GLY A 47 2.17 -7.42 -15.81
N LEU A 48 2.31 -6.84 -14.61
CA LEU A 48 1.19 -6.21 -13.90
C LEU A 48 0.63 -4.99 -14.66
N VAL A 49 1.51 -4.17 -15.25
CA VAL A 49 1.08 -3.05 -16.12
C VAL A 49 0.34 -3.55 -17.36
N ASN A 50 0.79 -4.65 -17.99
CA ASN A 50 0.11 -5.27 -19.12
C ASN A 50 -1.28 -5.83 -18.77
N LEU A 51 -1.53 -6.14 -17.49
CA LEU A 51 -2.87 -6.47 -16.98
C LEU A 51 -3.75 -5.23 -16.76
N GLY A 52 -3.25 -4.03 -17.03
CA GLY A 52 -4.01 -2.78 -16.92
C GLY A 52 -4.02 -2.14 -15.53
N ILE A 53 -3.18 -2.61 -14.60
CA ILE A 53 -3.16 -2.10 -13.21
C ILE A 53 -2.85 -0.60 -13.12
N ASN A 54 -2.06 -0.06 -14.05
CA ASN A 54 -1.71 1.35 -14.11
C ASN A 54 -2.86 2.26 -14.56
N SER A 55 -3.93 1.72 -15.11
CA SER A 55 -5.05 2.47 -15.68
C SER A 55 -6.33 2.45 -14.83
N LEU A 56 -6.36 1.64 -13.76
CA LEU A 56 -7.57 1.36 -12.98
C LEU A 56 -8.32 2.61 -12.53
N LEU A 57 -7.65 3.50 -11.79
CA LEU A 57 -8.25 4.67 -11.14
C LEU A 57 -8.16 5.95 -11.99
N ILE A 58 -7.54 5.89 -13.15
CA ILE A 58 -7.44 7.05 -14.04
C ILE A 58 -8.75 7.15 -14.85
N PRO A 59 -9.41 8.32 -14.87
CA PRO A 59 -10.65 8.52 -15.61
C PRO A 59 -10.53 8.22 -17.12
N GLU A 60 -11.62 7.78 -17.75
CA GLU A 60 -11.69 7.47 -19.17
C GLU A 60 -11.32 8.68 -20.06
N GLU A 61 -11.65 9.89 -19.64
CA GLU A 61 -11.31 11.13 -20.35
C GLU A 61 -9.80 11.33 -20.51
N TYR A 62 -8.97 10.74 -19.62
CA TYR A 62 -7.50 10.73 -19.73
C TYR A 62 -6.97 9.43 -20.34
N GLY A 63 -7.85 8.49 -20.72
CA GLY A 63 -7.50 7.20 -21.34
C GLY A 63 -7.34 6.05 -20.37
N GLY A 64 -7.76 6.19 -19.10
CA GLY A 64 -7.80 5.13 -18.10
C GLY A 64 -9.07 4.29 -18.17
N LEU A 65 -9.28 3.43 -17.16
CA LEU A 65 -10.47 2.58 -17.03
C LEU A 65 -11.56 3.22 -16.16
N GLY A 66 -11.25 4.24 -15.39
CA GLY A 66 -12.22 4.94 -14.53
C GLY A 66 -12.93 4.05 -13.51
N LEU A 67 -12.26 2.98 -13.06
CA LEU A 67 -12.83 2.02 -12.10
C LEU A 67 -12.79 2.57 -10.68
N ASP A 68 -13.62 2.00 -9.82
CA ASP A 68 -13.74 2.38 -8.41
C ASP A 68 -12.58 1.87 -7.54
N LEU A 69 -12.48 2.39 -6.31
CA LEU A 69 -11.45 2.00 -5.36
C LEU A 69 -11.57 0.52 -4.94
N LEU A 70 -12.75 -0.08 -5.09
CA LEU A 70 -12.98 -1.48 -4.76
C LEU A 70 -12.20 -2.42 -5.71
N PHE A 71 -12.07 -2.09 -7.01
CA PHE A 71 -11.15 -2.80 -7.92
C PHE A 71 -9.69 -2.71 -7.43
N ALA A 72 -9.27 -1.52 -7.00
CA ALA A 72 -7.92 -1.34 -6.48
C ALA A 72 -7.68 -2.12 -5.18
N THR A 73 -8.70 -2.29 -4.31
CA THR A 73 -8.59 -3.15 -3.12
C THR A 73 -8.43 -4.61 -3.49
N ALA A 74 -9.14 -5.11 -4.50
CA ALA A 74 -9.01 -6.49 -4.98
C ALA A 74 -7.58 -6.76 -5.49
N VAL A 75 -7.01 -5.85 -6.27
CA VAL A 75 -5.61 -5.90 -6.71
C VAL A 75 -4.65 -5.88 -5.52
N SER A 76 -4.83 -4.95 -4.59
CA SER A 76 -3.96 -4.81 -3.43
C SER A 76 -3.95 -6.05 -2.54
N GLN A 77 -5.09 -6.71 -2.38
CA GLN A 77 -5.18 -8.00 -1.68
C GLN A 77 -4.29 -9.06 -2.35
N SER A 78 -4.34 -9.20 -3.69
CA SER A 78 -3.47 -10.12 -4.43
C SER A 78 -1.98 -9.77 -4.28
N LEU A 79 -1.64 -8.47 -4.30
CA LEU A 79 -0.25 -8.01 -4.09
C LEU A 79 0.25 -8.34 -2.68
N GLY A 80 -0.57 -8.17 -1.66
CA GLY A 80 -0.26 -8.51 -0.27
C GLY A 80 -0.12 -10.01 -0.06
N GLU A 81 -1.02 -10.81 -0.64
CA GLU A 81 -0.97 -12.27 -0.61
C GLU A 81 0.36 -12.82 -1.13
N ASN A 82 0.88 -12.24 -2.21
CA ASN A 82 2.11 -12.67 -2.87
C ASN A 82 3.33 -11.81 -2.50
N ILE A 83 3.21 -10.89 -1.53
CA ILE A 83 4.28 -9.93 -1.14
C ILE A 83 4.98 -9.26 -2.33
N ALA A 84 4.21 -8.93 -3.36
CA ALA A 84 4.76 -8.42 -4.61
C ALA A 84 5.53 -7.10 -4.39
N PRO A 85 6.77 -6.97 -4.91
CA PRO A 85 7.58 -5.75 -4.82
C PRO A 85 7.16 -4.75 -5.91
N PHE A 86 5.98 -4.17 -5.75
CA PHE A 86 5.34 -3.31 -6.73
C PHE A 86 4.81 -2.02 -6.11
N SER A 87 5.13 -0.89 -6.73
CA SER A 87 4.79 0.47 -6.24
C SER A 87 3.32 0.84 -6.52
N PHE A 88 2.39 -0.08 -6.21
CA PHE A 88 0.96 0.11 -6.47
C PHE A 88 0.37 1.26 -5.68
N LEU A 89 0.67 1.28 -4.38
CA LEU A 89 0.14 2.27 -3.45
C LEU A 89 0.48 3.69 -3.87
N SER A 90 1.76 3.97 -4.12
CA SER A 90 2.27 5.31 -4.42
C SER A 90 1.87 5.75 -5.83
N CYS A 91 2.26 4.96 -6.84
CA CYS A 91 2.18 5.35 -8.25
C CYS A 91 0.78 5.22 -8.85
N TYR A 92 0.02 4.18 -8.45
CA TYR A 92 -1.22 3.82 -9.14
C TYR A 92 -2.49 4.04 -8.31
N VAL A 93 -2.35 4.45 -7.03
CA VAL A 93 -3.49 4.82 -6.18
C VAL A 93 -3.35 6.25 -5.67
N MET A 94 -2.39 6.52 -4.78
CA MET A 94 -2.30 7.81 -4.11
C MET A 94 -2.04 8.96 -5.09
N THR A 95 -1.15 8.76 -6.05
CA THR A 95 -0.82 9.79 -7.04
C THR A 95 -1.99 10.11 -7.98
N PRO A 96 -2.65 9.14 -8.65
CA PRO A 96 -3.84 9.46 -9.45
C PRO A 96 -4.93 10.18 -8.67
N ILE A 97 -5.26 9.73 -7.47
CA ILE A 97 -6.28 10.36 -6.61
C ILE A 97 -5.90 11.82 -6.28
N ALA A 98 -4.65 12.06 -5.91
CA ALA A 98 -4.16 13.42 -5.64
C ALA A 98 -4.21 14.32 -6.87
N LEU A 99 -3.80 13.81 -8.04
CA LEU A 99 -3.81 14.56 -9.30
C LEU A 99 -5.24 14.88 -9.75
N ILE A 100 -6.15 13.91 -9.69
CA ILE A 100 -7.56 14.08 -10.09
C ILE A 100 -8.24 15.17 -9.27
N ASN A 101 -7.98 15.22 -7.97
CA ASN A 101 -8.63 16.17 -7.06
C ASN A 101 -7.85 17.51 -6.94
N GLY A 102 -6.51 17.47 -7.00
CA GLY A 102 -5.66 18.65 -6.72
C GLY A 102 -5.08 19.34 -7.95
N GLY A 103 -4.97 18.66 -9.08
CA GLY A 103 -4.39 19.23 -10.30
C GLY A 103 -5.37 20.06 -11.12
N ASN A 104 -4.87 21.05 -11.86
CA ASN A 104 -5.61 21.69 -12.94
C ASN A 104 -5.65 20.79 -14.21
N THR A 105 -6.33 21.20 -15.25
CA THR A 105 -6.51 20.40 -16.47
C THR A 105 -5.18 20.03 -17.13
N GLU A 106 -4.25 20.95 -17.21
CA GLU A 106 -2.93 20.73 -17.84
C GLU A 106 -2.09 19.73 -17.02
N GLN A 107 -2.10 19.88 -15.69
CA GLN A 107 -1.41 18.97 -14.78
C GLN A 107 -1.98 17.55 -14.86
N LYS A 108 -3.30 17.40 -14.89
CA LYS A 108 -3.98 16.10 -15.05
C LYS A 108 -3.58 15.43 -16.38
N GLU A 109 -3.70 16.18 -17.48
CA GLU A 109 -3.29 15.67 -18.81
C GLU A 109 -1.83 15.20 -18.84
N LYS A 110 -0.94 16.02 -18.32
CA LYS A 110 0.50 15.73 -18.32
C LYS A 110 0.82 14.46 -17.49
N TYR A 111 0.38 14.45 -16.25
CA TYR A 111 0.82 13.43 -15.30
C TYR A 111 0.03 12.13 -15.42
N LEU A 112 -1.30 12.16 -15.56
CA LEU A 112 -2.10 10.95 -15.70
C LEU A 112 -1.76 10.19 -17.00
N LYS A 113 -1.64 10.89 -18.13
CA LYS A 113 -1.19 10.26 -19.38
C LYS A 113 0.25 9.75 -19.28
N GLY A 114 1.11 10.42 -18.53
CA GLY A 114 2.47 9.95 -18.26
C GLY A 114 2.52 8.65 -17.48
N ILE A 115 1.62 8.47 -16.50
CA ILE A 115 1.46 7.21 -15.74
C ILE A 115 0.94 6.10 -16.65
N LEU A 116 -0.12 6.36 -17.42
CA LEU A 116 -0.68 5.40 -18.39
C LEU A 116 0.35 4.91 -19.40
N GLY A 117 1.12 5.82 -19.97
CA GLY A 117 2.19 5.51 -20.92
C GLY A 117 3.44 4.89 -20.28
N ASN A 118 3.42 4.59 -18.99
CA ASN A 118 4.57 4.09 -18.20
C ASN A 118 5.83 4.98 -18.31
N LYS A 119 5.63 6.25 -18.70
CA LYS A 119 6.67 7.27 -18.80
C LYS A 119 7.02 7.86 -17.44
N TYR A 120 6.00 8.05 -16.60
CA TYR A 120 6.14 8.62 -15.26
C TYR A 120 5.86 7.58 -14.19
N LYS A 121 6.75 7.51 -13.22
CA LYS A 121 6.67 6.70 -12.02
C LYS A 121 6.75 7.63 -10.83
N PHE A 122 5.92 7.41 -9.83
CA PHE A 122 5.82 8.30 -8.68
C PHE A 122 6.15 7.62 -7.37
N GLY A 123 7.01 8.27 -6.57
CA GLY A 123 7.09 8.06 -5.13
C GLY A 123 6.22 9.08 -4.40
N VAL A 124 5.78 8.77 -3.18
CA VAL A 124 4.88 9.63 -2.39
C VAL A 124 5.47 9.94 -1.02
N GLY A 125 5.56 11.23 -0.69
CA GLY A 125 6.02 11.76 0.59
C GLY A 125 5.00 12.68 1.23
N PHE A 126 4.20 12.14 2.17
CA PHE A 126 3.16 12.85 2.92
C PHE A 126 3.42 12.85 4.43
N SER A 127 4.64 12.50 4.84
CA SER A 127 5.03 12.41 6.26
C SER A 127 4.90 13.75 7.00
N GLU A 128 5.13 14.86 6.31
CA GLU A 128 5.03 16.20 6.86
C GLU A 128 3.58 16.53 7.21
N PHE A 129 2.65 16.26 6.32
CA PHE A 129 1.21 16.46 6.57
C PHE A 129 0.66 15.54 7.68
N ILE A 130 1.12 14.29 7.73
CA ILE A 130 0.69 13.33 8.74
C ILE A 130 1.36 13.60 10.11
N SER A 131 2.28 14.55 10.17
CA SER A 131 3.06 14.88 11.38
C SER A 131 3.82 13.69 11.95
N ALA A 132 4.41 12.88 11.06
CA ALA A 132 5.16 11.69 11.46
C ALA A 132 6.42 12.03 12.26
N ARG A 133 6.96 13.24 12.10
CA ARG A 133 8.12 13.79 12.87
C ARG A 133 8.12 15.31 12.85
N ASN A 134 8.67 15.88 13.93
CA ASN A 134 8.78 17.34 14.10
C ASN A 134 10.11 17.93 13.59
N ASP A 135 11.10 17.08 13.26
CA ASP A 135 12.49 17.51 12.96
C ASP A 135 12.77 17.60 11.46
N PHE A 136 11.79 17.33 10.64
CA PHE A 136 11.86 17.33 9.18
C PHE A 136 10.78 18.24 8.62
N GLY A 137 11.04 18.78 7.46
CA GLY A 137 10.07 19.58 6.75
C GLY A 137 10.69 20.25 5.55
N PHE A 138 9.83 20.69 4.68
CA PHE A 138 10.18 21.47 3.51
C PHE A 138 9.17 22.60 3.33
N ILE A 139 9.58 23.61 2.60
CA ILE A 139 8.78 24.80 2.31
C ILE A 139 8.66 24.94 0.81
N PHE A 140 7.43 25.13 0.33
CA PHE A 140 7.13 25.55 -1.04
C PHE A 140 7.10 27.06 -1.11
N LYS A 141 7.93 27.64 -1.95
CA LYS A 141 7.95 29.08 -2.20
C LYS A 141 8.39 29.37 -3.63
N ASP A 142 7.63 30.18 -4.35
CA ASP A 142 7.96 30.64 -5.71
C ASP A 142 8.30 29.45 -6.67
N ASN A 143 7.49 28.40 -6.65
CA ASN A 143 7.69 27.14 -7.41
C ASN A 143 9.03 26.46 -7.11
N LYS A 144 9.54 26.64 -5.92
CA LYS A 144 10.76 26.01 -5.41
C LYS A 144 10.49 25.30 -4.09
N ILE A 145 11.21 24.20 -3.88
CA ILE A 145 11.20 23.44 -2.64
C ILE A 145 12.58 23.48 -1.99
N ASN A 146 12.59 23.72 -0.70
CA ASN A 146 13.77 23.67 0.15
C ASN A 146 13.46 22.92 1.42
N GLY A 147 14.39 22.09 1.88
CA GLY A 147 14.26 21.33 3.10
C GLY A 147 14.46 19.84 2.88
N LYS A 148 13.75 19.02 3.64
CA LYS A 148 14.02 17.60 3.74
C LYS A 148 12.74 16.85 4.04
N SER A 149 12.49 15.78 3.29
CA SER A 149 11.39 14.83 3.55
C SER A 149 11.95 13.45 3.86
N ILE A 150 11.31 12.75 4.79
CA ILE A 150 11.69 11.39 5.20
C ILE A 150 10.54 10.42 5.00
N PHE A 151 10.87 9.15 4.85
CA PHE A 151 9.90 8.06 4.60
C PHE A 151 9.08 8.26 3.32
N ILE A 152 9.69 8.85 2.29
CA ILE A 152 9.08 8.89 0.96
C ILE A 152 8.97 7.46 0.46
N LEU A 153 7.73 7.04 0.21
CA LEU A 153 7.39 5.70 -0.25
C LEU A 153 7.75 5.54 -1.72
N ASP A 154 8.41 4.43 -2.05
CA ASP A 154 8.78 4.03 -3.42
C ASP A 154 9.59 5.08 -4.19
N ALA A 155 10.47 5.82 -3.51
CA ALA A 155 11.31 6.84 -4.16
C ALA A 155 12.48 6.29 -4.97
N ASP A 156 12.75 4.97 -4.91
CA ASP A 156 13.75 4.33 -5.76
C ASP A 156 13.19 4.13 -7.18
N ASP A 157 14.01 4.38 -8.18
CA ASP A 157 13.66 4.12 -9.59
C ASP A 157 12.34 4.79 -10.04
N VAL A 158 12.12 6.03 -9.56
CA VAL A 158 10.99 6.87 -9.96
C VAL A 158 11.46 8.13 -10.69
N SER A 159 10.60 8.65 -11.56
CA SER A 159 10.85 9.87 -12.31
C SER A 159 10.35 11.12 -11.58
N HIS A 160 9.40 10.96 -10.67
CA HIS A 160 8.76 12.06 -9.96
C HIS A 160 8.48 11.71 -8.51
N LEU A 161 8.44 12.72 -7.66
CA LEU A 161 7.93 12.63 -6.28
C LEU A 161 6.68 13.48 -6.15
N LEU A 162 5.64 12.91 -5.55
CA LEU A 162 4.46 13.62 -5.10
C LEU A 162 4.62 13.92 -3.62
N LEU A 163 4.67 15.17 -3.26
CA LEU A 163 4.96 15.63 -1.90
C LEU A 163 3.81 16.50 -1.38
N ALA A 164 3.57 16.49 -0.09
CA ALA A 164 2.66 17.42 0.56
C ALA A 164 3.33 18.08 1.75
N ASP A 165 3.19 19.40 1.88
CA ASP A 165 3.66 20.14 3.04
C ASP A 165 2.73 19.95 4.25
N GLU A 166 3.09 20.56 5.37
CA GLU A 166 2.31 20.48 6.63
C GLU A 166 0.89 21.06 6.52
N ASN A 167 0.66 21.94 5.55
CA ASN A 167 -0.65 22.55 5.29
C ASN A 167 -1.50 21.74 4.30
N GLY A 168 -0.95 20.68 3.72
CA GLY A 168 -1.61 19.83 2.74
C GLY A 168 -1.53 20.31 1.30
N VAL A 169 -0.70 21.31 1.02
CA VAL A 169 -0.40 21.72 -0.36
C VAL A 169 0.44 20.66 -1.03
N ILE A 170 0.00 20.20 -2.20
CA ILE A 170 0.63 19.09 -2.92
C ILE A 170 1.48 19.63 -4.08
N GLY A 171 2.65 19.04 -4.29
CA GLY A 171 3.49 19.38 -5.43
C GLY A 171 4.19 18.18 -6.01
N VAL A 172 4.55 18.29 -7.29
CA VAL A 172 5.27 17.28 -8.07
C VAL A 172 6.69 17.78 -8.34
N VAL A 173 7.67 16.93 -8.04
CA VAL A 173 9.10 17.22 -8.24
C VAL A 173 9.69 16.18 -9.19
N ASP A 174 10.44 16.62 -10.21
CA ASP A 174 11.18 15.73 -11.11
C ASP A 174 12.47 15.27 -10.41
N THR A 175 12.68 13.96 -10.30
CA THR A 175 13.85 13.37 -9.63
C THR A 175 15.17 13.63 -10.38
N ASN A 176 15.12 14.05 -11.64
CA ASN A 176 16.29 14.43 -12.41
C ASN A 176 16.79 15.85 -12.08
N ASP A 177 16.07 16.63 -11.24
CA ASP A 177 16.58 17.95 -10.81
C ASP A 177 17.86 17.76 -10.00
N LYS A 178 18.96 18.35 -10.47
CA LYS A 178 20.27 18.29 -9.81
C LYS A 178 20.33 18.83 -8.37
N ASN A 179 19.26 19.51 -7.96
CA ASN A 179 19.11 20.08 -6.63
C ASN A 179 18.41 19.12 -5.66
N ILE A 180 18.29 17.84 -6.03
CA ILE A 180 17.70 16.80 -5.21
C ILE A 180 18.75 15.73 -4.89
N GLU A 181 18.76 15.31 -3.65
CA GLU A 181 19.56 14.17 -3.19
C GLU A 181 18.63 13.12 -2.58
N ILE A 182 18.59 11.93 -3.17
CA ILE A 182 17.75 10.80 -2.71
C ILE A 182 18.64 9.83 -1.94
N ILE A 183 18.30 9.58 -0.68
CA ILE A 183 19.04 8.70 0.22
C ILE A 183 18.14 7.52 0.56
N LYS A 184 18.47 6.33 0.05
CA LYS A 184 17.72 5.10 0.32
C LYS A 184 17.79 4.72 1.79
N LEU A 185 16.65 4.44 2.40
CA LEU A 185 16.55 3.98 3.79
C LEU A 185 16.49 2.45 3.84
N THR A 186 17.23 1.86 4.78
CA THR A 186 17.13 0.44 5.05
C THR A 186 15.98 0.20 6.03
N THR A 187 14.96 -0.52 5.57
CA THR A 187 13.79 -0.88 6.38
C THR A 187 13.68 -2.38 6.58
N VAL A 188 12.81 -2.79 7.53
CA VAL A 188 12.60 -4.22 7.80
C VAL A 188 11.85 -4.93 6.67
N ASP A 189 10.93 -4.23 5.98
CA ASP A 189 10.27 -4.71 4.78
C ASP A 189 11.09 -4.31 3.55
N LYS A 190 11.77 -5.27 2.97
CA LYS A 190 12.58 -5.06 1.76
C LYS A 190 11.76 -5.21 0.46
N THR A 191 10.46 -5.53 0.55
CA THR A 191 9.58 -5.61 -0.63
C THR A 191 9.07 -4.24 -1.08
N ARG A 192 9.28 -3.20 -0.26
CA ARG A 192 9.01 -1.79 -0.55
C ARG A 192 10.25 -0.94 -0.28
N SER A 193 10.37 0.18 -0.96
CA SER A 193 11.44 1.12 -0.74
C SER A 193 10.98 2.38 -0.02
N TYR A 194 11.87 2.94 0.77
CA TYR A 194 11.70 4.21 1.47
C TYR A 194 12.96 5.02 1.34
N SER A 195 12.82 6.32 1.19
CA SER A 195 13.94 7.23 1.06
C SER A 195 13.75 8.48 1.92
N GLU A 196 14.87 9.07 2.29
CA GLU A 196 14.99 10.47 2.67
C GLU A 196 15.36 11.26 1.42
N VAL A 197 14.78 12.44 1.24
CA VAL A 197 15.12 13.32 0.12
C VAL A 197 15.41 14.71 0.63
N ILE A 198 16.54 15.25 0.19
CA ILE A 198 17.00 16.60 0.50
C ILE A 198 16.81 17.48 -0.73
N PHE A 199 16.17 18.62 -0.54
CA PHE A 199 15.87 19.60 -1.56
C PHE A 199 16.69 20.88 -1.33
N LYS A 200 17.42 21.32 -2.35
CA LYS A 200 18.26 22.53 -2.32
C LYS A 200 17.81 23.50 -3.41
N ASN A 201 16.68 24.16 -3.22
CA ASN A 201 16.05 25.03 -4.21
C ASN A 201 15.65 24.30 -5.50
N ALA A 202 15.16 23.06 -5.36
CA ALA A 202 14.68 22.27 -6.48
C ALA A 202 13.37 22.84 -7.07
N SER A 203 13.09 22.54 -8.32
CA SER A 203 11.84 22.99 -8.95
C SER A 203 10.69 22.09 -8.55
N ILE A 204 9.52 22.70 -8.31
CA ILE A 204 8.29 22.00 -7.95
C ILE A 204 7.11 22.53 -8.76
N ASP A 205 6.28 21.63 -9.24
CA ASP A 205 5.00 21.91 -9.90
C ASP A 205 3.90 21.72 -8.86
N VAL A 206 3.42 22.81 -8.25
CA VAL A 206 2.40 22.78 -7.21
C VAL A 206 1.04 22.53 -7.82
N LEU A 207 0.28 21.56 -7.32
CA LEU A 207 -1.06 21.26 -7.79
C LEU A 207 -2.01 22.39 -7.42
N GLU A 208 -2.55 23.07 -8.42
CA GLU A 208 -3.23 24.35 -8.28
C GLU A 208 -4.41 24.32 -7.30
N ASN A 209 -5.26 23.30 -7.39
CA ASN A 209 -6.44 23.19 -6.53
C ASN A 209 -6.07 22.81 -5.07
N SER A 210 -4.89 22.23 -4.82
CA SER A 210 -4.46 21.91 -3.47
C SER A 210 -4.03 23.13 -2.64
N ILE A 211 -3.83 24.28 -3.28
CA ILE A 211 -3.42 25.52 -2.59
C ILE A 211 -4.55 26.04 -1.69
N THR A 212 -5.78 25.86 -2.12
CA THR A 212 -6.97 26.42 -1.43
C THR A 212 -7.89 25.34 -0.85
N ASP A 213 -7.67 24.07 -1.19
CA ASP A 213 -8.47 22.94 -0.77
C ASP A 213 -7.60 21.82 -0.20
N ILE A 214 -7.91 21.38 1.00
CA ILE A 214 -7.21 20.29 1.71
C ILE A 214 -7.75 18.89 1.34
N GLU A 215 -8.89 18.81 0.65
CA GLU A 215 -9.51 17.53 0.30
C GLU A 215 -8.65 16.65 -0.63
N PRO A 216 -7.88 17.18 -1.60
CA PRO A 216 -6.99 16.36 -2.42
C PRO A 216 -6.02 15.49 -1.63
N ILE A 217 -5.35 16.05 -0.61
CA ILE A 217 -4.42 15.28 0.22
C ILE A 217 -5.16 14.29 1.12
N LYS A 218 -6.29 14.70 1.70
CA LYS A 218 -7.10 13.84 2.55
C LYS A 218 -7.61 12.63 1.79
N LYS A 219 -8.18 12.81 0.59
CA LYS A 219 -8.64 11.71 -0.26
C LYS A 219 -7.51 10.76 -0.65
N SER A 220 -6.35 11.30 -1.01
CA SER A 220 -5.19 10.47 -1.34
C SER A 220 -4.73 9.61 -0.15
N ILE A 221 -4.73 10.17 1.06
CA ILE A 221 -4.40 9.43 2.29
C ILE A 221 -5.47 8.37 2.59
N ASP A 222 -6.75 8.71 2.49
CA ASP A 222 -7.84 7.79 2.80
C ASP A 222 -7.84 6.60 1.83
N ALA A 223 -7.68 6.83 0.53
CA ALA A 223 -7.47 5.75 -0.44
C ALA A 223 -6.24 4.90 -0.09
N GLY A 224 -5.12 5.53 0.23
CA GLY A 224 -3.91 4.85 0.65
C GLY A 224 -4.10 3.97 1.90
N ARG A 225 -4.86 4.44 2.89
CA ARG A 225 -5.22 3.69 4.11
C ARG A 225 -6.04 2.43 3.79
N ILE A 226 -7.04 2.57 2.91
CA ILE A 226 -7.90 1.45 2.48
C ILE A 226 -7.05 0.41 1.73
N ILE A 227 -6.18 0.85 0.83
CA ILE A 227 -5.28 -0.03 0.06
C ILE A 227 -4.26 -0.75 0.96
N LEU A 228 -3.72 -0.09 1.98
CA LEU A 228 -2.84 -0.74 2.97
C LEU A 228 -3.58 -1.78 3.82
N ALA A 229 -4.85 -1.54 4.13
CA ALA A 229 -5.70 -2.52 4.80
C ALA A 229 -5.94 -3.74 3.89
N ALA A 230 -6.26 -3.54 2.60
CA ALA A 230 -6.43 -4.61 1.63
C ALA A 230 -5.14 -5.44 1.41
N ASP A 231 -3.98 -4.79 1.32
CA ASP A 231 -2.67 -5.48 1.26
C ASP A 231 -2.44 -6.35 2.51
N SER A 232 -2.80 -5.85 3.68
CA SER A 232 -2.68 -6.59 4.94
C SER A 232 -3.67 -7.75 5.05
N LEU A 233 -4.87 -7.64 4.44
CA LEU A 233 -5.81 -8.77 4.30
C LEU A 233 -5.18 -9.91 3.51
N GLY A 234 -4.67 -9.64 2.31
CA GLY A 234 -4.03 -10.64 1.47
C GLY A 234 -2.81 -11.27 2.14
N ALA A 235 -1.98 -10.45 2.78
CA ALA A 235 -0.83 -10.94 3.55
C ALA A 235 -1.25 -11.87 4.70
N SER A 236 -2.32 -11.55 5.41
CA SER A 236 -2.86 -12.36 6.51
C SER A 236 -3.45 -13.67 6.01
N GLU A 237 -4.18 -13.65 4.89
CA GLU A 237 -4.71 -14.84 4.23
C GLU A 237 -3.59 -15.82 3.85
N ALA A 238 -2.51 -15.32 3.24
CA ALA A 238 -1.33 -16.11 2.90
C ALA A 238 -0.71 -16.76 4.15
N LEU A 239 -0.58 -16.01 5.25
CA LEU A 239 -0.03 -16.54 6.50
C LEU A 239 -0.92 -17.63 7.12
N ILE A 240 -2.24 -17.46 7.13
CA ILE A 240 -3.19 -18.47 7.63
C ILE A 240 -3.06 -19.75 6.78
N ARG A 241 -3.09 -19.61 5.45
CA ARG A 241 -2.96 -20.76 4.54
C ARG A 241 -1.65 -21.52 4.75
N LYS A 242 -0.52 -20.79 4.90
CA LYS A 242 0.79 -21.39 5.19
C LYS A 242 0.82 -22.07 6.56
N ALA A 243 0.27 -21.48 7.59
CA ALA A 243 0.19 -22.07 8.92
C ALA A 243 -0.64 -23.35 8.93
N VAL A 244 -1.79 -23.34 8.26
CA VAL A 244 -2.67 -24.52 8.12
C VAL A 244 -1.96 -25.64 7.35
N ALA A 245 -1.31 -25.33 6.22
CA ALA A 245 -0.55 -26.31 5.44
C ALA A 245 0.57 -26.93 6.28
N TYR A 246 1.40 -26.11 6.91
CA TYR A 246 2.47 -26.57 7.78
C TYR A 246 1.96 -27.45 8.93
N SER A 247 0.83 -27.09 9.56
CA SER A 247 0.24 -27.85 10.65
C SER A 247 -0.24 -29.25 10.24
N LYS A 248 -0.61 -29.46 8.96
CA LYS A 248 -0.99 -30.75 8.41
C LYS A 248 0.20 -31.65 8.09
N GLU A 249 1.33 -31.07 7.73
CA GLU A 249 2.54 -31.80 7.29
C GLU A 249 3.50 -32.06 8.45
N ARG A 250 3.73 -31.09 9.33
CA ARG A 250 4.68 -31.20 10.44
C ARG A 250 4.22 -32.20 11.47
N LYS A 251 5.06 -33.18 11.80
CA LYS A 251 4.78 -34.21 12.82
C LYS A 251 5.60 -33.95 14.07
N GLN A 252 4.97 -34.07 15.22
CA GLN A 252 5.58 -34.15 16.55
C GLN A 252 4.77 -35.10 17.43
N PHE A 253 5.44 -35.79 18.35
CA PHE A 253 4.80 -36.80 19.22
C PHE A 253 4.02 -37.88 18.43
N GLY A 254 4.57 -38.30 17.29
CA GLY A 254 4.01 -39.36 16.43
C GLY A 254 2.84 -38.96 15.55
N ARG A 255 2.40 -37.69 15.52
CA ARG A 255 1.25 -37.23 14.74
C ARG A 255 1.44 -35.82 14.18
N ALA A 256 0.61 -35.42 13.21
CA ALA A 256 0.60 -34.07 12.69
C ALA A 256 0.28 -33.04 13.80
N ILE A 257 1.00 -31.90 13.82
CA ILE A 257 0.78 -30.88 14.87
C ILE A 257 -0.63 -30.27 14.80
N GLY A 258 -1.24 -30.22 13.62
CA GLY A 258 -2.64 -29.79 13.45
C GLY A 258 -3.67 -30.73 14.11
N SER A 259 -3.27 -31.90 14.60
CA SER A 259 -4.15 -32.77 15.40
C SER A 259 -4.31 -32.32 16.86
N PHE A 260 -3.42 -31.44 17.34
CA PHE A 260 -3.48 -30.91 18.70
C PHE A 260 -4.47 -29.74 18.77
N GLN A 261 -5.31 -29.72 19.82
CA GLN A 261 -6.35 -28.71 20.01
C GLN A 261 -5.80 -27.27 19.98
N ALA A 262 -4.68 -27.01 20.68
CA ALA A 262 -4.08 -25.68 20.73
C ALA A 262 -3.75 -25.14 19.33
N VAL A 263 -3.18 -25.97 18.45
CA VAL A 263 -2.85 -25.57 17.07
C VAL A 263 -4.12 -25.35 16.25
N LYS A 264 -5.12 -26.23 16.39
CA LYS A 264 -6.44 -26.05 15.71
C LYS A 264 -7.09 -24.74 16.11
N HIS A 265 -7.10 -24.43 17.41
CA HIS A 265 -7.71 -23.21 17.93
C HIS A 265 -6.98 -21.98 17.40
N MET A 266 -5.65 -21.94 17.39
CA MET A 266 -4.90 -20.83 16.80
C MET A 266 -5.26 -20.62 15.32
N CYS A 267 -5.35 -21.69 14.53
CA CYS A 267 -5.73 -21.58 13.11
C CYS A 267 -7.18 -21.09 12.93
N ALA A 268 -8.11 -21.59 13.76
CA ALA A 268 -9.51 -21.20 13.72
C ALA A 268 -9.71 -19.74 14.16
N GLU A 269 -9.01 -19.30 15.22
CA GLU A 269 -9.05 -17.92 15.69
C GLU A 269 -8.51 -16.96 14.62
N MET A 270 -7.37 -17.28 13.97
CA MET A 270 -6.85 -16.44 12.88
C MET A 270 -7.86 -16.27 11.75
N ALA A 271 -8.54 -17.34 11.34
CA ALA A 271 -9.56 -17.30 10.30
C ALA A 271 -10.80 -16.51 10.75
N SER A 272 -11.26 -16.73 11.98
CA SER A 272 -12.42 -16.02 12.57
C SER A 272 -12.16 -14.52 12.72
N ASP A 273 -10.94 -14.14 13.11
CA ASP A 273 -10.56 -12.73 13.29
C ASP A 273 -10.41 -12.01 11.92
N LEU A 274 -9.99 -12.73 10.86
CA LEU A 274 -9.80 -12.16 9.52
C LEU A 274 -11.13 -11.95 8.79
N GLU A 275 -12.08 -12.88 8.92
CA GLU A 275 -13.31 -12.91 8.14
C GLU A 275 -14.10 -11.59 8.14
N PRO A 276 -14.36 -10.94 9.29
CA PRO A 276 -15.06 -9.65 9.30
C PRO A 276 -14.30 -8.51 8.62
N CYS A 277 -12.98 -8.64 8.51
CA CYS A 277 -12.13 -7.59 7.94
C CYS A 277 -12.36 -7.38 6.44
N TYR A 278 -12.79 -8.41 5.70
CA TYR A 278 -13.10 -8.29 4.28
C TYR A 278 -14.22 -7.28 4.05
N SER A 279 -15.36 -7.49 4.69
CA SER A 279 -16.51 -6.60 4.55
C SER A 279 -16.20 -5.18 5.01
N LEU A 280 -15.38 -5.01 6.04
CA LEU A 280 -14.95 -3.69 6.52
C LEU A 280 -14.12 -2.94 5.45
N VAL A 281 -13.18 -3.61 4.80
CA VAL A 281 -12.35 -2.99 3.74
C VAL A 281 -13.17 -2.69 2.50
N TRP A 282 -14.02 -3.62 2.06
CA TRP A 282 -14.90 -3.42 0.90
C TRP A 282 -15.89 -2.28 1.15
N HIS A 283 -16.45 -2.20 2.36
CA HIS A 283 -17.33 -1.11 2.74
C HIS A 283 -16.59 0.24 2.74
N ALA A 284 -15.38 0.29 3.27
CA ALA A 284 -14.57 1.51 3.26
C ALA A 284 -14.25 1.97 1.82
N ALA A 285 -13.92 1.04 0.92
CA ALA A 285 -13.70 1.35 -0.49
C ALA A 285 -14.99 1.83 -1.17
N HIS A 286 -16.13 1.19 -0.90
CA HIS A 286 -17.43 1.64 -1.40
C HIS A 286 -17.80 3.05 -0.90
N CYS A 287 -17.57 3.33 0.38
CA CYS A 287 -17.83 4.66 0.94
C CYS A 287 -16.94 5.73 0.31
N PHE A 288 -15.69 5.38 -0.03
CA PHE A 288 -14.78 6.31 -0.67
C PHE A 288 -15.36 6.92 -1.96
N ASP A 289 -15.96 6.09 -2.80
CA ASP A 289 -16.50 6.51 -4.08
C ASP A 289 -17.97 7.01 -4.00
N ASN A 290 -18.78 6.42 -3.09
CA ASN A 290 -20.23 6.58 -3.13
C ASN A 290 -20.84 7.30 -1.91
N ILE A 291 -20.13 7.37 -0.77
CA ILE A 291 -20.66 7.96 0.49
C ILE A 291 -19.61 8.91 1.09
N PRO A 292 -19.39 10.10 0.47
CA PRO A 292 -18.31 11.01 0.86
C PRO A 292 -18.28 11.38 2.34
N ASN A 293 -19.45 11.51 2.98
CA ASN A 293 -19.56 11.89 4.39
C ASN A 293 -19.05 10.80 5.36
N GLU A 294 -19.00 9.54 4.93
CA GLU A 294 -18.52 8.41 5.75
C GLU A 294 -17.12 7.96 5.34
N SER A 295 -16.66 8.34 4.15
CA SER A 295 -15.44 7.88 3.51
C SER A 295 -14.23 7.90 4.46
N ARG A 296 -13.93 9.07 5.04
CA ARG A 296 -12.79 9.25 5.91
C ARG A 296 -12.87 8.41 7.18
N LEU A 297 -14.05 8.37 7.82
CA LEU A 297 -14.28 7.57 9.02
C LEU A 297 -14.08 6.08 8.73
N MET A 298 -14.64 5.59 7.62
CA MET A 298 -14.50 4.19 7.21
C MET A 298 -13.06 3.83 6.81
N ALA A 299 -12.32 4.73 6.18
CA ALA A 299 -10.89 4.55 5.92
C ALA A 299 -10.09 4.41 7.23
N CYS A 300 -10.40 5.23 8.24
CA CYS A 300 -9.79 5.13 9.56
C CYS A 300 -10.13 3.79 10.25
N HIS A 301 -11.37 3.35 10.21
CA HIS A 301 -11.80 2.09 10.80
C HIS A 301 -11.13 0.88 10.10
N ALA A 302 -11.17 0.83 8.79
CA ALA A 302 -10.56 -0.26 8.01
C ALA A 302 -9.05 -0.35 8.32
N LYS A 303 -8.33 0.76 8.21
CA LYS A 303 -6.88 0.78 8.42
C LYS A 303 -6.50 0.41 9.85
N SER A 304 -7.14 1.00 10.87
CA SER A 304 -6.77 0.76 12.26
C SER A 304 -7.12 -0.67 12.70
N HIS A 305 -8.32 -1.16 12.36
CA HIS A 305 -8.76 -2.50 12.77
C HIS A 305 -7.96 -3.61 12.09
N VAL A 306 -7.88 -3.57 10.75
CA VAL A 306 -7.14 -4.58 9.98
C VAL A 306 -5.67 -4.64 10.36
N SER A 307 -5.05 -3.49 10.66
CA SER A 307 -3.66 -3.44 11.12
C SER A 307 -3.43 -4.24 12.41
N GLU A 308 -4.35 -4.17 13.39
CA GLU A 308 -4.23 -4.91 14.65
C GLU A 308 -4.53 -6.40 14.45
N VAL A 309 -5.58 -6.74 13.70
CA VAL A 309 -5.92 -8.13 13.38
C VAL A 309 -4.76 -8.81 12.64
N SER A 310 -4.23 -8.19 11.58
CA SER A 310 -3.11 -8.72 10.79
C SER A 310 -1.85 -8.91 11.64
N LYS A 311 -1.57 -7.99 12.58
CA LYS A 311 -0.46 -8.13 13.54
C LYS A 311 -0.62 -9.37 14.42
N VAL A 312 -1.83 -9.63 14.92
CA VAL A 312 -2.12 -10.83 15.74
C VAL A 312 -1.97 -12.09 14.90
N ILE A 313 -2.53 -12.10 13.69
CA ILE A 313 -2.42 -13.22 12.74
C ILE A 313 -0.95 -13.53 12.42
N SER A 314 -0.15 -12.52 12.12
CA SER A 314 1.27 -12.72 11.79
C SER A 314 2.06 -13.37 12.93
N LYS A 315 1.75 -13.01 14.18
CA LYS A 315 2.34 -13.63 15.38
C LYS A 315 1.89 -15.08 15.54
N LYS A 316 0.57 -15.34 15.53
CA LYS A 316 0.00 -16.70 15.66
C LYS A 316 0.50 -17.63 14.55
N ALA A 317 0.58 -17.15 13.30
CA ALA A 317 1.13 -17.93 12.19
C ALA A 317 2.60 -18.31 12.45
N THR A 318 3.41 -17.39 12.96
CA THR A 318 4.79 -17.67 13.36
C THR A 318 4.85 -18.71 14.50
N GLU A 319 3.99 -18.62 15.49
CA GLU A 319 3.88 -19.58 16.60
C GLU A 319 3.51 -20.99 16.12
N VAL A 320 2.57 -21.11 15.16
CA VAL A 320 2.23 -22.41 14.54
C VAL A 320 3.43 -23.06 13.86
N HIS A 321 4.31 -22.29 13.23
CA HIS A 321 5.54 -22.79 12.62
C HIS A 321 6.65 -23.10 13.64
N GLY A 322 6.53 -22.61 14.89
CA GLY A 322 7.54 -22.75 15.93
C GLY A 322 8.88 -22.14 15.50
N GLY A 323 9.99 -22.77 15.86
CA GLY A 323 11.34 -22.29 15.49
C GLY A 323 11.54 -22.08 13.99
N MET A 324 10.89 -22.88 13.15
CA MET A 324 10.95 -22.73 11.69
C MET A 324 10.36 -21.41 11.20
N GLY A 325 9.39 -20.83 11.93
CA GLY A 325 8.77 -19.56 11.60
C GLY A 325 9.71 -18.35 11.61
N PHE A 326 10.85 -18.47 12.28
CA PHE A 326 11.88 -17.43 12.34
C PHE A 326 12.96 -17.57 11.29
N THR A 327 12.94 -18.66 10.51
CA THR A 327 13.98 -18.96 9.52
C THR A 327 13.64 -18.41 8.14
N ASP A 328 14.68 -18.07 7.37
CA ASP A 328 14.52 -17.68 5.96
C ASP A 328 14.02 -18.85 5.10
N LEU A 329 14.19 -20.09 5.55
CA LEU A 329 13.73 -21.27 4.83
C LEU A 329 12.22 -21.25 4.56
N MET A 330 11.42 -20.89 5.58
CA MET A 330 9.96 -20.78 5.44
C MET A 330 9.51 -19.45 4.85
N GLY A 331 10.32 -18.40 4.99
CA GLY A 331 10.10 -17.06 4.44
C GLY A 331 8.84 -16.34 4.94
N ILE A 332 8.14 -16.85 5.96
CA ILE A 332 6.92 -16.22 6.49
C ILE A 332 7.18 -14.85 7.11
N HIS A 333 8.40 -14.59 7.53
CA HIS A 333 8.83 -13.29 8.06
C HIS A 333 8.70 -12.14 7.05
N TYR A 334 8.66 -12.40 5.74
CA TYR A 334 8.43 -11.35 4.72
C TYR A 334 7.02 -10.77 4.87
N TRP A 335 6.00 -11.62 5.00
CA TRP A 335 4.63 -11.16 5.29
C TRP A 335 4.52 -10.48 6.65
N PHE A 336 5.17 -11.03 7.68
CA PHE A 336 5.23 -10.42 9.01
C PHE A 336 5.79 -8.99 8.97
N LYS A 337 6.91 -8.80 8.28
CA LYS A 337 7.57 -7.49 8.12
C LYS A 337 6.71 -6.51 7.34
N ARG A 338 6.09 -6.96 6.23
CA ARG A 338 5.18 -6.14 5.42
C ARG A 338 3.96 -5.68 6.21
N ILE A 339 3.31 -6.57 6.94
CA ILE A 339 2.20 -6.23 7.85
C ILE A 339 2.66 -5.19 8.89
N GLY A 340 3.85 -5.37 9.46
CA GLY A 340 4.41 -4.43 10.44
C GLY A 340 4.63 -3.03 9.87
N VAL A 341 5.13 -2.92 8.64
CA VAL A 341 5.32 -1.64 7.94
C VAL A 341 3.98 -1.05 7.50
N ASN A 342 3.07 -1.86 6.93
CA ASN A 342 1.73 -1.41 6.57
C ASN A 342 0.99 -0.81 7.78
N ARG A 343 1.20 -1.37 8.99
CA ARG A 343 0.59 -0.87 10.22
C ARG A 343 1.00 0.57 10.53
N GLN A 344 2.24 0.96 10.20
CA GLN A 344 2.76 2.31 10.49
C GLN A 344 2.51 3.31 9.37
N ASN A 345 2.48 2.85 8.12
CA ASN A 345 2.27 3.73 6.97
C ASN A 345 0.94 4.47 7.04
N LEU A 346 0.95 5.75 6.71
CA LEU A 346 -0.20 6.67 6.68
C LEU A 346 -0.91 6.81 8.05
N GLY A 347 -0.14 6.65 9.12
CA GLY A 347 -0.57 6.74 10.51
C GLY A 347 -0.65 5.38 11.23
N SER A 348 -0.24 5.36 12.49
CA SER A 348 -0.39 4.19 13.36
C SER A 348 -1.86 3.97 13.74
N PRO A 349 -2.28 2.75 14.11
CA PRO A 349 -3.66 2.51 14.57
C PRO A 349 -4.10 3.40 15.72
N GLU A 350 -3.17 3.77 16.59
CA GLU A 350 -3.42 4.65 17.73
C GLU A 350 -3.79 6.06 17.24
N THR A 351 -2.97 6.65 16.38
CA THR A 351 -3.19 7.98 15.80
C THR A 351 -4.47 8.02 14.95
N ILE A 352 -4.70 6.96 14.15
CA ILE A 352 -5.89 6.87 13.29
C ILE A 352 -7.18 6.74 14.11
N ARG A 353 -7.16 6.01 15.22
CA ARG A 353 -8.32 5.92 16.14
C ARG A 353 -8.63 7.25 16.80
N GLU A 354 -7.60 8.03 17.17
CA GLU A 354 -7.78 9.39 17.68
C GLU A 354 -8.41 10.31 16.61
N GLU A 355 -7.97 10.17 15.36
CA GLU A 355 -8.59 10.89 14.23
C GLU A 355 -10.06 10.49 14.05
N ALA A 356 -10.37 9.20 14.08
CA ALA A 356 -11.73 8.69 13.99
C ALA A 356 -12.63 9.18 15.15
N ALA A 357 -12.10 9.27 16.36
CA ALA A 357 -12.82 9.80 17.51
C ALA A 357 -13.15 11.30 17.30
N LYS A 358 -12.18 12.10 16.84
CA LYS A 358 -12.41 13.51 16.53
C LYS A 358 -13.48 13.73 15.44
N ILE A 359 -13.52 12.88 14.41
CA ILE A 359 -14.56 12.93 13.36
C ILE A 359 -15.95 12.69 13.95
N GLN A 360 -16.06 11.84 14.99
CA GLN A 360 -17.31 11.50 15.67
C GLN A 360 -17.65 12.45 16.83
N ASN A 361 -16.84 13.47 17.08
CA ASN A 361 -16.99 14.43 18.20
C ASN A 361 -16.87 13.74 19.57
N LEU A 362 -16.00 12.73 19.70
CA LEU A 362 -15.68 12.02 20.93
C LEU A 362 -14.40 12.56 21.55
#